data_9355f33df158b593736c612b2c8d9922
#
_entry.id   9355f33df158b593736c612b2c8d9922
#
_cell.length_a   1.000
_cell.length_b   1.000
_cell.length_c   1.000
_cell.angle_alpha   90.00
_cell.angle_beta   90.00
_cell.angle_gamma   90.00
#
_symmetry.space_group_name_H-M   'P 1'
#
loop_
_entity.id
_entity.type
_entity.pdbx_description
1 polymer ?
#
loop_
_entity_poly.entity_id
_entity_poly.type
_entity_poly.pdbx_seq_one_letter_code
_entity_poly.pdbx_strand_id
1 'polypeptide(L)'
;MYKRQLFHNVEFIKTPTACIVFDMNNLKRINDSLGHSIGDQLILNFARLLRNSIPAKHFVGRYGGDEFMAVIYDATRESITEILTELQNEVEQFNGYGTQFRISYSHGWALSTDYNECTLRMLFDKADKYMYENKQQSKQGRQD
;
A
#
# COMPACT_ATOMS: atom_id res chain seq x y z
N MET A 1 -13.83 4.36 -6.20
CA MET A 1 -13.94 3.18 -7.08
C MET A 1 -13.83 1.92 -6.25
N TYR A 2 -14.70 0.98 -6.47
CA TYR A 2 -14.68 -0.28 -5.73
C TYR A 2 -13.76 -1.29 -6.40
N LYS A 3 -13.19 -2.20 -5.60
CA LYS A 3 -12.29 -3.27 -6.05
C LYS A 3 -12.86 -4.07 -7.23
N ARG A 4 -14.16 -4.40 -7.18
CA ARG A 4 -14.82 -5.17 -8.23
C ARG A 4 -14.75 -4.46 -9.59
N GLN A 5 -14.98 -3.16 -9.61
CA GLN A 5 -14.94 -2.38 -10.84
C GLN A 5 -13.53 -2.31 -11.41
N LEU A 6 -12.54 -2.18 -10.53
CA LEU A 6 -11.13 -2.08 -10.92
C LEU A 6 -10.64 -3.37 -11.61
N PHE A 7 -11.04 -4.53 -11.11
CA PHE A 7 -10.60 -5.83 -11.63
C PHE A 7 -11.57 -6.47 -12.64
N HIS A 8 -12.66 -5.80 -12.94
CA HIS A 8 -13.64 -6.32 -13.88
C HIS A 8 -13.15 -6.25 -15.33
N ASN A 9 -12.23 -5.35 -15.62
CA ASN A 9 -11.65 -5.18 -16.93
C ASN A 9 -10.51 -6.19 -17.13
N VAL A 10 -10.69 -7.09 -18.12
CA VAL A 10 -9.70 -8.12 -18.45
C VAL A 10 -8.76 -7.71 -19.57
N GLU A 11 -8.83 -6.43 -19.99
CA GLU A 11 -7.97 -5.93 -21.06
C GLU A 11 -6.51 -5.83 -20.59
N PHE A 12 -5.62 -6.02 -21.55
CA PHE A 12 -4.19 -5.85 -21.29
C PHE A 12 -3.84 -4.37 -21.10
N ILE A 13 -2.95 -4.11 -20.17
CA ILE A 13 -2.42 -2.77 -19.92
C ILE A 13 -1.55 -2.35 -21.11
N LYS A 14 -1.82 -1.18 -21.67
CA LYS A 14 -1.14 -0.67 -22.87
C LYS A 14 -0.11 0.40 -22.55
N THR A 15 -0.25 1.10 -21.44
CA THR A 15 0.68 2.14 -21.02
C THR A 15 1.37 1.71 -19.72
N PRO A 16 2.59 2.20 -19.45
CA PRO A 16 3.30 1.80 -18.23
C PRO A 16 2.46 2.11 -16.98
N THR A 17 2.14 1.07 -16.22
CA THR A 17 1.27 1.17 -15.04
C THR A 17 1.89 0.34 -13.92
N ALA A 18 1.84 0.86 -12.70
CA ALA A 18 2.28 0.12 -11.53
C ALA A 18 1.10 -0.08 -10.58
N CYS A 19 1.14 -1.18 -9.85
CA CYS A 19 0.27 -1.42 -8.73
C CYS A 19 1.14 -1.51 -7.48
N ILE A 20 0.74 -0.80 -6.42
CA ILE A 20 1.41 -0.87 -5.11
C ILE A 20 0.36 -1.35 -4.12
N VAL A 21 0.71 -2.37 -3.34
CA VAL A 21 -0.15 -2.92 -2.31
C VAL A 21 0.49 -2.63 -0.96
N PHE A 22 -0.32 -2.14 -0.02
CA PHE A 22 0.12 -1.80 1.33
C PHE A 22 -0.73 -2.57 2.34
N ASP A 23 -0.12 -3.00 3.42
CA ASP A 23 -0.80 -3.68 4.51
C ASP A 23 -0.28 -3.12 5.83
N MET A 24 -1.20 -2.67 6.69
CA MET A 24 -0.82 -2.16 8.00
C MET A 24 -0.42 -3.32 8.91
N ASN A 25 0.72 -3.17 9.59
CA ASN A 25 1.22 -4.17 10.52
C ASN A 25 0.61 -3.97 11.89
N ASN A 26 0.39 -5.06 12.60
CA ASN A 26 -0.01 -5.07 14.03
C ASN A 26 -1.40 -4.47 14.30
N LEU A 27 -2.23 -4.23 13.29
CA LEU A 27 -3.54 -3.62 13.51
C LEU A 27 -4.44 -4.51 14.38
N LYS A 28 -4.43 -5.82 14.15
CA LYS A 28 -5.20 -6.76 14.98
C LYS A 28 -4.77 -6.68 16.44
N ARG A 29 -3.47 -6.66 16.69
CA ARG A 29 -2.91 -6.55 18.04
C ARG A 29 -3.34 -5.25 18.71
N ILE A 30 -3.34 -4.14 17.97
CA ILE A 30 -3.78 -2.84 18.47
C ILE A 30 -5.27 -2.87 18.80
N ASN A 31 -6.09 -3.42 17.90
CA ASN A 31 -7.53 -3.55 18.14
C ASN A 31 -7.82 -4.40 19.38
N ASP A 32 -7.12 -5.51 19.54
CA ASP A 32 -7.31 -6.42 20.68
C ASP A 32 -6.86 -5.78 22.00
N SER A 33 -5.80 -4.97 21.99
CA SER A 33 -5.22 -4.37 23.20
C SER A 33 -5.85 -3.02 23.55
N LEU A 34 -6.20 -2.20 22.56
CA LEU A 34 -6.56 -0.80 22.74
C LEU A 34 -7.93 -0.45 22.18
N GLY A 35 -8.60 -1.40 21.53
CA GLY A 35 -9.93 -1.24 20.99
C GLY A 35 -9.95 -0.77 19.54
N HIS A 36 -11.09 -1.02 18.88
CA HIS A 36 -11.28 -0.72 17.46
C HIS A 36 -11.24 0.79 17.16
N SER A 37 -11.58 1.64 18.13
CA SER A 37 -11.53 3.09 17.96
C SER A 37 -10.11 3.57 17.65
N ILE A 38 -9.12 3.04 18.33
CA ILE A 38 -7.71 3.38 18.09
C ILE A 38 -7.25 2.80 16.74
N GLY A 39 -7.62 1.56 16.44
CA GLY A 39 -7.32 0.94 15.15
C GLY A 39 -7.90 1.74 13.99
N ASP A 40 -9.15 2.20 14.12
CA ASP A 40 -9.81 3.03 13.10
C ASP A 40 -9.08 4.35 12.89
N GLN A 41 -8.60 4.98 13.96
CA GLN A 41 -7.83 6.22 13.87
C GLN A 41 -6.52 5.99 13.10
N LEU A 42 -5.83 4.87 13.34
CA LEU A 42 -4.61 4.54 12.62
C LEU A 42 -4.87 4.30 11.15
N ILE A 43 -5.97 3.61 10.81
CA ILE A 43 -6.38 3.40 9.42
C ILE A 43 -6.63 4.73 8.72
N LEU A 44 -7.39 5.64 9.35
CA LEU A 44 -7.69 6.96 8.80
C LEU A 44 -6.42 7.78 8.60
N ASN A 45 -5.51 7.75 9.55
CA ASN A 45 -4.24 8.46 9.45
C ASN A 45 -3.38 7.89 8.33
N PHE A 46 -3.29 6.57 8.21
CA PHE A 46 -2.52 5.95 7.13
C PHE A 46 -3.10 6.29 5.76
N ALA A 47 -4.42 6.26 5.62
CA ALA A 47 -5.10 6.66 4.39
C ALA A 47 -4.76 8.11 4.01
N ARG A 48 -4.73 9.01 4.99
CA ARG A 48 -4.37 10.41 4.77
C ARG A 48 -2.90 10.54 4.31
N LEU A 49 -1.99 9.82 4.95
CA LEU A 49 -0.57 9.84 4.57
C LEU A 49 -0.34 9.28 3.17
N LEU A 50 -1.08 8.24 2.79
CA LEU A 50 -1.05 7.70 1.43
C LEU A 50 -1.50 8.75 0.42
N ARG A 51 -2.62 9.44 0.67
CA ARG A 51 -3.11 10.47 -0.23
C ARG A 51 -2.14 11.63 -0.36
N ASN A 52 -1.46 11.98 0.72
CA ASN A 52 -0.45 13.05 0.70
C ASN A 52 0.79 12.65 -0.10
N SER A 53 1.11 11.37 -0.13
CA SER A 53 2.32 10.86 -0.77
C SER A 53 2.12 10.50 -2.24
N ILE A 54 0.88 10.27 -2.66
CA ILE A 54 0.55 9.82 -4.00
C ILE A 54 -0.17 10.95 -4.74
N PRO A 55 0.38 11.43 -5.89
CA PRO A 55 -0.28 12.49 -6.64
C PRO A 55 -1.72 12.16 -7.01
N ALA A 56 -2.59 13.18 -7.02
CA ALA A 56 -4.04 13.01 -7.18
C ALA A 56 -4.46 12.37 -8.51
N LYS A 57 -3.58 12.38 -9.53
CA LYS A 57 -3.86 11.76 -10.83
C LYS A 57 -3.89 10.23 -10.77
N HIS A 58 -3.36 9.64 -9.70
CA HIS A 58 -3.31 8.19 -9.52
C HIS A 58 -4.48 7.70 -8.68
N PHE A 59 -4.74 6.40 -8.72
CA PHE A 59 -5.79 5.79 -7.91
C PHE A 59 -5.19 5.32 -6.57
N VAL A 60 -5.92 5.58 -5.49
CA VAL A 60 -5.63 5.05 -4.15
C VAL A 60 -6.93 4.55 -3.57
N GLY A 61 -6.95 3.34 -3.03
CA GLY A 61 -8.15 2.79 -2.43
C GLY A 61 -7.84 1.81 -1.31
N ARG A 62 -8.79 1.67 -0.40
CA ARG A 62 -8.77 0.64 0.63
C ARG A 62 -9.62 -0.53 0.13
N TYR A 63 -9.07 -1.74 0.15
CA TYR A 63 -9.81 -2.89 -0.34
C TYR A 63 -10.00 -4.00 0.69
N GLY A 64 -9.42 -3.86 1.86
CA GLY A 64 -9.58 -4.79 2.98
C GLY A 64 -9.56 -4.03 4.30
N GLY A 65 -9.57 -4.74 5.43
CA GLY A 65 -9.55 -4.12 6.75
C GLY A 65 -8.34 -3.22 6.97
N ASP A 66 -7.16 -3.77 6.68
CA ASP A 66 -5.86 -3.13 6.88
C ASP A 66 -5.07 -3.02 5.57
N GLU A 67 -5.74 -3.22 4.43
CA GLU A 67 -5.09 -3.31 3.12
C GLU A 67 -5.50 -2.16 2.22
N PHE A 68 -4.50 -1.58 1.54
CA PHE A 68 -4.65 -0.48 0.59
C PHE A 68 -3.94 -0.82 -0.70
N MET A 69 -4.41 -0.23 -1.80
CA MET A 69 -3.71 -0.35 -3.06
C MET A 69 -3.68 0.99 -3.78
N ALA A 70 -2.65 1.17 -4.59
CA ALA A 70 -2.53 2.32 -5.48
C ALA A 70 -2.27 1.82 -6.89
N VAL A 71 -2.82 2.54 -7.87
CA VAL A 71 -2.52 2.32 -9.29
C VAL A 71 -1.86 3.58 -9.80
N ILE A 72 -0.63 3.44 -10.28
CA ILE A 72 0.21 4.55 -10.72
C ILE A 72 0.25 4.52 -12.25
N TYR A 73 -0.22 5.58 -12.86
CA TYR A 73 -0.28 5.71 -14.33
C TYR A 73 1.00 6.34 -14.85
N ASP A 74 1.40 5.96 -16.05
CA ASP A 74 2.66 6.40 -16.68
C ASP A 74 3.85 6.20 -15.73
N ALA A 75 3.88 5.02 -15.11
CA ALA A 75 4.80 4.70 -14.04
C ALA A 75 6.21 4.39 -14.56
N THR A 76 7.19 4.79 -13.78
CA THR A 76 8.58 4.39 -13.92
C THR A 76 9.06 3.87 -12.56
N ARG A 77 10.20 3.18 -12.53
CA ARG A 77 10.81 2.79 -11.26
C ARG A 77 11.10 4.00 -10.38
N GLU A 78 11.52 5.09 -11.00
CA GLU A 78 11.81 6.34 -10.30
C GLU A 78 10.55 6.92 -9.66
N SER A 79 9.44 6.96 -10.39
CA SER A 79 8.18 7.52 -9.84
C SER A 79 7.65 6.66 -8.70
N ILE A 80 7.79 5.34 -8.78
CA ILE A 80 7.41 4.43 -7.69
C ILE A 80 8.28 4.68 -6.46
N THR A 81 9.59 4.78 -6.65
CA THR A 81 10.55 5.02 -5.57
C THR A 81 10.27 6.36 -4.89
N GLU A 82 9.97 7.41 -5.66
CA GLU A 82 9.62 8.71 -5.10
C GLU A 82 8.39 8.64 -4.20
N ILE A 83 7.35 7.94 -4.64
CA ILE A 83 6.13 7.75 -3.85
C ILE A 83 6.43 7.01 -2.56
N LEU A 84 7.18 5.90 -2.64
CA LEU A 84 7.50 5.10 -1.46
C LEU A 84 8.39 5.84 -0.48
N THR A 85 9.34 6.63 -0.97
CA THR A 85 10.21 7.46 -0.13
C THR A 85 9.41 8.55 0.57
N GLU A 86 8.51 9.23 -0.16
CA GLU A 86 7.65 10.27 0.42
C GLU A 86 6.75 9.68 1.50
N LEU A 87 6.16 8.51 1.26
CA LEU A 87 5.33 7.83 2.25
C LEU A 87 6.13 7.48 3.49
N GLN A 88 7.34 6.96 3.32
CA GLN A 88 8.21 6.62 4.44
C GLN A 88 8.51 7.86 5.28
N ASN A 89 8.81 8.98 4.65
CA ASN A 89 9.07 10.24 5.35
C ASN A 89 7.83 10.73 6.11
N GLU A 90 6.66 10.67 5.47
CA GLU A 90 5.40 11.07 6.09
C GLU A 90 5.08 10.21 7.31
N VAL A 91 5.29 8.90 7.22
CA VAL A 91 5.05 7.97 8.33
C VAL A 91 6.06 8.21 9.45
N GLU A 92 7.32 8.43 9.13
CA GLU A 92 8.35 8.73 10.14
C GLU A 92 8.03 10.02 10.89
N GLN A 93 7.59 11.06 10.20
CA GLN A 93 7.17 12.30 10.83
C GLN A 93 5.95 12.08 11.73
N PHE A 94 4.95 11.36 11.25
CA PHE A 94 3.77 11.02 12.05
C PHE A 94 4.18 10.30 13.33
N ASN A 95 5.04 9.30 13.22
CA ASN A 95 5.49 8.51 14.37
C ASN A 95 6.37 9.33 15.33
N GLY A 96 7.02 10.37 14.82
CA GLY A 96 7.92 11.23 15.60
C GLY A 96 7.23 12.33 16.42
N TYR A 97 5.96 12.62 16.17
CA TYR A 97 5.23 13.70 16.86
C TYR A 97 4.65 13.28 18.21
N GLY A 98 5.25 12.30 18.87
CA GLY A 98 4.79 11.89 20.20
C GLY A 98 3.45 11.18 20.19
N THR A 99 3.03 10.65 19.06
CA THR A 99 1.82 9.84 18.97
C THR A 99 1.97 8.61 19.85
N GLN A 100 0.92 8.26 20.56
CA GLN A 100 0.91 7.08 21.43
C GLN A 100 1.04 5.79 20.63
N PHE A 101 0.56 5.79 19.37
CA PHE A 101 0.51 4.61 18.53
C PHE A 101 1.26 4.87 17.22
N ARG A 102 2.13 3.96 16.86
CA ARG A 102 2.96 4.09 15.67
C ARG A 102 2.30 3.37 14.51
N ILE A 103 2.42 3.97 13.32
CA ILE A 103 2.05 3.32 12.07
C ILE A 103 3.23 2.48 11.61
N SER A 104 2.96 1.22 11.32
CA SER A 104 3.89 0.30 10.66
C SER A 104 3.15 -0.34 9.50
N TYR A 105 3.84 -0.49 8.38
CA TYR A 105 3.23 -1.05 7.18
C TYR A 105 4.23 -1.86 6.37
N SER A 106 3.71 -2.78 5.58
CA SER A 106 4.47 -3.52 4.59
C SER A 106 3.94 -3.15 3.21
N HIS A 107 4.78 -3.25 2.19
CA HIS A 107 4.39 -2.91 0.82
C HIS A 107 5.03 -3.84 -0.19
N GLY A 108 4.42 -3.90 -1.36
CA GLY A 108 4.98 -4.56 -2.54
C GLY A 108 4.46 -3.85 -3.77
N TRP A 109 5.20 -3.93 -4.87
CA TRP A 109 4.77 -3.30 -6.11
C TRP A 109 5.19 -4.11 -7.32
N ALA A 110 4.49 -3.90 -8.42
CA ALA A 110 4.81 -4.50 -9.70
C ALA A 110 4.57 -3.48 -10.80
N LEU A 111 5.41 -3.51 -11.82
CA LEU A 111 5.39 -2.58 -12.95
C LEU A 111 5.04 -3.35 -14.22
N SER A 112 4.04 -2.88 -14.97
CA SER A 112 3.52 -3.59 -16.14
C SER A 112 4.55 -3.83 -17.23
N THR A 113 5.55 -2.96 -17.36
CA THR A 113 6.59 -3.10 -18.37
C THR A 113 7.53 -4.29 -18.13
N ASP A 114 7.47 -4.88 -16.94
CA ASP A 114 8.25 -6.08 -16.61
C ASP A 114 7.58 -7.37 -17.10
N TYR A 115 6.35 -7.30 -17.61
CA TYR A 115 5.54 -8.47 -17.97
C TYR A 115 4.94 -8.30 -19.35
N ASN A 116 4.75 -9.41 -20.05
CA ASN A 116 4.05 -9.44 -21.32
C ASN A 116 2.55 -9.64 -21.06
N GLU A 117 1.71 -8.96 -21.84
CA GLU A 117 0.25 -9.15 -21.79
C GLU A 117 -0.30 -9.08 -20.36
N CYS A 118 0.10 -8.03 -19.63
CA CYS A 118 -0.27 -7.85 -18.23
C CYS A 118 -1.65 -7.22 -18.08
N THR A 119 -2.51 -7.84 -17.28
CA THR A 119 -3.77 -7.22 -16.84
C THR A 119 -3.57 -6.55 -15.48
N LEU A 120 -4.49 -5.67 -15.09
CA LEU A 120 -4.41 -5.04 -13.78
C LEU A 120 -4.50 -6.08 -12.66
N ARG A 121 -5.31 -7.12 -12.83
CA ARG A 121 -5.42 -8.21 -11.85
C ARG A 121 -4.10 -8.94 -11.66
N MET A 122 -3.41 -9.24 -12.76
CA MET A 122 -2.10 -9.88 -12.71
C MET A 122 -1.09 -9.00 -11.97
N LEU A 123 -1.14 -7.69 -12.26
CA LEU A 123 -0.25 -6.71 -11.63
C LEU A 123 -0.50 -6.64 -10.12
N PHE A 124 -1.77 -6.61 -9.73
CA PHE A 124 -2.16 -6.64 -8.32
C PHE A 124 -1.66 -7.91 -7.64
N ASP A 125 -1.85 -9.08 -8.25
CA ASP A 125 -1.44 -10.35 -7.66
C ASP A 125 0.08 -10.40 -7.45
N LYS A 126 0.86 -9.85 -8.38
CA LYS A 126 2.32 -9.75 -8.23
C LYS A 126 2.71 -8.81 -7.09
N ALA A 127 2.08 -7.63 -7.04
CA ALA A 127 2.34 -6.66 -5.98
C ALA A 127 1.99 -7.23 -4.60
N ASP A 128 0.87 -7.93 -4.50
CA ASP A 128 0.41 -8.56 -3.27
C ASP A 128 1.41 -9.62 -2.78
N LYS A 129 1.92 -10.42 -3.70
CA LYS A 129 2.96 -11.42 -3.38
C LYS A 129 4.22 -10.76 -2.81
N TYR A 130 4.69 -9.68 -3.44
CA TYR A 130 5.88 -8.96 -2.97
C TYR A 130 5.62 -8.28 -1.62
N MET A 131 4.41 -7.77 -1.41
CA MET A 131 4.02 -7.21 -0.10
C MET A 131 4.07 -8.28 0.98
N TYR A 132 3.54 -9.48 0.70
CA TYR A 132 3.57 -10.59 1.64
C TYR A 132 5.00 -10.98 2.00
N GLU A 133 5.90 -11.06 1.00
CA GLU A 133 7.30 -11.36 1.22
C GLU A 133 7.98 -10.28 2.09
N ASN A 134 7.70 -9.02 1.82
CA ASN A 134 8.20 -7.90 2.62
C ASN A 134 7.71 -8.01 4.07
N LYS A 135 6.45 -8.35 4.27
CA LYS A 135 5.87 -8.53 5.60
C LYS A 135 6.56 -9.66 6.37
N GLN A 136 6.86 -10.78 5.72
CA GLN A 136 7.55 -11.90 6.35
C GLN A 136 8.98 -11.51 6.76
N GLN A 137 9.69 -10.79 5.92
CA GLN A 137 11.02 -10.29 6.25
C GLN A 137 10.99 -9.38 7.48
N SER A 138 10.01 -8.48 7.56
CA SER A 138 9.84 -7.59 8.71
C SER A 138 9.59 -8.37 10.00
N LYS A 139 8.77 -9.42 9.96
CA LYS A 139 8.52 -10.28 11.13
C LYS A 139 9.78 -10.99 11.59
N GLN A 140 10.56 -11.54 10.66
CA GLN A 140 11.80 -12.23 10.99
C GLN A 140 12.83 -11.29 11.63
N GLY A 141 12.87 -10.04 11.19
CA GLY A 141 13.79 -9.06 11.72
C GLY A 141 13.43 -8.54 13.11
N ARG A 142 12.19 -8.74 13.58
CA ARG A 142 11.72 -8.20 14.86
C ARG A 142 11.90 -9.13 16.06
N GLN A 143 12.15 -10.39 15.84
CA GLN A 143 12.25 -11.38 16.94
C GLN A 143 11.04 -11.36 17.88
N ASP A 144 9.87 -11.16 17.34
CA ASP A 144 8.62 -11.18 18.13
C ASP A 144 8.18 -12.60 18.45
#